data_cc183a11bbe011a32bed5e3169cb2b2d
#
_entry.id   cc183a11bbe011a32bed5e3169cb2b2d
#
_cell.length_a   1.000
_cell.length_b   1.000
_cell.length_c   1.000
_cell.angle_alpha   90.00
_cell.angle_beta   90.00
_cell.angle_gamma   90.00
#
_symmetry.space_group_name_H-M   'P 1'
#
loop_
_entity.id
_entity.type
_entity.pdbx_description
1 polymer ?
#
loop_
_entity_poly.entity_id
_entity_poly.type
_entity_poly.pdbx_seq_one_letter_code
_entity_poly.pdbx_strand_id
1 'polypeptide(L)'
;MDADIRNAQGEKLDYTFHLAKSNSPFTVIIGHGVTANKDRLFVETLARSLSIAGIPTLRFSFSGNGASEGSFEDSCITKEVEDLGAVIDVVHDTGRQIAYVGHSMGGAVGVKRAVVDDRIELLVSLAGMVHTKKFAEVEFGKETPGEGFMWGNNECPLSQSFVEDMNTVGTVVGLAASVKVPWLLVHGTADDVVPIEESREMFEQANEPKELYEIPDGDHVFDPEENPDALPKEEYEAIHKEIATRVLSTNKEKWNTIPRT
;
A
#
# COMPACT_ATOMS: atom_id res chain seq x y z
N MET A 1 9.32 18.27 3.51
CA MET A 1 9.93 17.41 4.56
C MET A 1 11.32 17.03 4.06
N ASP A 2 12.32 17.17 4.90
CA ASP A 2 13.68 16.71 4.63
C ASP A 2 14.14 15.98 5.90
N ALA A 3 14.00 14.66 5.88
CA ALA A 3 14.24 13.79 7.03
C ALA A 3 15.09 12.60 6.61
N ASP A 4 15.99 12.15 7.47
CA ASP A 4 16.73 10.89 7.29
C ASP A 4 15.90 9.76 7.94
N ILE A 5 15.04 9.12 7.15
CA ILE A 5 14.17 8.05 7.65
C ILE A 5 14.97 6.75 7.63
N ARG A 6 15.12 6.13 8.81
CA ARG A 6 15.82 4.85 8.97
C ARG A 6 14.95 3.84 9.71
N ASN A 7 14.97 2.61 9.24
CA ASN A 7 14.32 1.49 9.93
C ASN A 7 15.14 1.01 11.14
N ALA A 8 14.64 -0.01 11.82
CA ALA A 8 15.28 -0.57 13.02
C ALA A 8 16.67 -1.18 12.76
N GLN A 9 16.98 -1.56 11.51
CA GLN A 9 18.27 -2.07 11.07
C GLN A 9 19.27 -0.92 10.73
N GLY A 10 18.81 0.35 10.79
CA GLY A 10 19.58 1.53 10.42
C GLY A 10 19.60 1.80 8.91
N GLU A 11 18.88 1.03 8.11
CA GLU A 11 18.76 1.18 6.66
C GLU A 11 17.95 2.42 6.31
N LYS A 12 18.47 3.26 5.43
CA LYS A 12 17.81 4.48 4.97
C LYS A 12 16.69 4.13 4.00
N LEU A 13 15.49 4.68 4.25
CA LEU A 13 14.35 4.56 3.36
C LEU A 13 14.27 5.77 2.42
N ASP A 14 14.25 5.47 1.12
CA ASP A 14 14.10 6.49 0.08
C ASP A 14 12.65 6.91 -0.07
N TYR A 15 12.40 8.21 -0.08
CA TYR A 15 11.04 8.76 -0.20
C TYR A 15 10.99 10.02 -1.05
N THR A 16 9.77 10.35 -1.51
CA THR A 16 9.44 11.62 -2.14
C THR A 16 8.24 12.22 -1.43
N PHE A 17 8.35 13.48 -1.01
CA PHE A 17 7.27 14.20 -0.36
C PHE A 17 6.63 15.22 -1.30
N HIS A 18 5.34 15.05 -1.57
CA HIS A 18 4.54 15.94 -2.38
C HIS A 18 3.83 16.95 -1.49
N LEU A 19 4.23 18.22 -1.64
CA LEU A 19 3.59 19.33 -0.91
C LEU A 19 2.21 19.63 -1.49
N ALA A 20 1.25 19.92 -0.64
CA ALA A 20 -0.07 20.41 -1.04
C ALA A 20 -0.24 21.89 -0.66
N LYS A 21 -1.05 22.62 -1.43
CA LYS A 21 -1.36 24.06 -1.20
C LYS A 21 -2.44 24.29 -0.15
N SER A 22 -2.78 23.29 0.65
CA SER A 22 -3.82 23.41 1.68
C SER A 22 -3.26 23.12 3.08
N ASN A 23 -4.00 23.54 4.11
CA ASN A 23 -3.73 23.18 5.49
C ASN A 23 -4.41 21.85 5.88
N SER A 24 -4.37 20.84 5.00
CA SER A 24 -4.85 19.51 5.39
C SER A 24 -4.14 19.05 6.66
N PRO A 25 -4.86 18.60 7.68
CA PRO A 25 -4.24 18.03 8.87
C PRO A 25 -3.61 16.67 8.58
N PHE A 26 -3.99 16.02 7.46
CA PHE A 26 -3.49 14.70 7.07
C PHE A 26 -2.23 14.76 6.21
N THR A 27 -1.44 13.72 6.34
CA THR A 27 -0.46 13.27 5.34
C THR A 27 -0.83 11.85 4.93
N VAL A 28 -0.88 11.60 3.63
CA VAL A 28 -1.01 10.24 3.09
C VAL A 28 0.40 9.65 2.94
N ILE A 29 0.60 8.43 3.44
CA ILE A 29 1.79 7.62 3.20
C ILE A 29 1.41 6.54 2.19
N ILE A 30 2.18 6.36 1.11
CA ILE A 30 1.94 5.33 0.10
C ILE A 30 3.06 4.30 0.11
N GLY A 31 2.70 3.02 0.32
CA GLY A 31 3.56 1.86 0.20
C GLY A 31 3.22 1.04 -1.04
N HIS A 32 4.25 0.45 -1.65
CA HIS A 32 4.16 -0.34 -2.88
C HIS A 32 4.01 -1.85 -2.64
N GLY A 33 3.90 -2.63 -3.70
CA GLY A 33 3.81 -4.10 -3.69
C GLY A 33 5.15 -4.79 -3.94
N VAL A 34 5.10 -6.12 -4.14
CA VAL A 34 6.25 -6.98 -4.46
C VAL A 34 6.98 -6.45 -5.70
N THR A 35 8.32 -6.45 -5.66
CA THR A 35 9.20 -6.01 -6.76
C THR A 35 9.02 -4.57 -7.23
N ALA A 36 8.18 -3.80 -6.55
CA ALA A 36 7.91 -2.41 -6.90
C ALA A 36 8.81 -1.43 -6.12
N ASN A 37 8.57 -0.15 -6.32
CA ASN A 37 9.19 0.92 -5.56
C ASN A 37 8.30 2.18 -5.62
N LYS A 38 8.71 3.23 -4.93
CA LYS A 38 7.95 4.49 -4.87
C LYS A 38 7.76 5.19 -6.22
N ASP A 39 8.59 4.90 -7.22
CA ASP A 39 8.61 5.57 -8.53
C ASP A 39 7.80 4.83 -9.60
N ARG A 40 7.06 3.80 -9.23
CA ARG A 40 6.04 3.20 -10.12
C ARG A 40 5.04 4.27 -10.56
N LEU A 41 4.66 4.26 -11.83
CA LEU A 41 3.83 5.28 -12.44
C LEU A 41 2.53 5.53 -11.68
N PHE A 42 1.83 4.46 -11.29
CA PHE A 42 0.57 4.61 -10.55
C PHE A 42 0.77 5.21 -9.14
N VAL A 43 1.86 4.88 -8.44
CA VAL A 43 2.19 5.44 -7.11
C VAL A 43 2.45 6.94 -7.23
N GLU A 44 3.24 7.33 -8.25
CA GLU A 44 3.53 8.74 -8.51
C GLU A 44 2.27 9.50 -8.92
N THR A 45 1.46 8.93 -9.81
CA THR A 45 0.21 9.56 -10.30
C THR A 45 -0.78 9.75 -9.17
N LEU A 46 -0.96 8.75 -8.29
CA LEU A 46 -1.81 8.86 -7.12
C LEU A 46 -1.30 9.94 -6.16
N ALA A 47 0.01 9.95 -5.86
CA ALA A 47 0.61 10.94 -4.98
C ALA A 47 0.43 12.37 -5.50
N ARG A 48 0.58 12.57 -6.80
CA ARG A 48 0.31 13.86 -7.47
C ARG A 48 -1.16 14.25 -7.38
N SER A 49 -2.08 13.31 -7.65
CA SER A 49 -3.52 13.54 -7.58
C SER A 49 -3.96 13.96 -6.17
N LEU A 50 -3.48 13.28 -5.15
CA LEU A 50 -3.71 13.62 -3.74
C LEU A 50 -3.16 15.02 -3.40
N SER A 51 -1.94 15.32 -3.83
CA SER A 51 -1.31 16.62 -3.60
C SER A 51 -2.08 17.76 -4.28
N ILE A 52 -2.54 17.57 -5.52
CA ILE A 52 -3.40 18.52 -6.24
C ILE A 52 -4.74 18.70 -5.53
N ALA A 53 -5.32 17.61 -5.01
CA ALA A 53 -6.55 17.64 -4.21
C ALA A 53 -6.37 18.27 -2.82
N GLY A 54 -5.15 18.66 -2.47
CA GLY A 54 -4.84 19.40 -1.23
C GLY A 54 -4.34 18.53 -0.08
N ILE A 55 -3.97 17.26 -0.32
CA ILE A 55 -3.43 16.38 0.72
C ILE A 55 -1.92 16.19 0.51
N PRO A 56 -1.06 16.62 1.46
CA PRO A 56 0.35 16.28 1.44
C PRO A 56 0.54 14.77 1.40
N THR A 57 1.43 14.28 0.56
CA THR A 57 1.61 12.85 0.35
C THR A 57 3.08 12.48 0.36
N LEU A 58 3.42 11.42 1.09
CA LEU A 58 4.74 10.81 1.12
C LEU A 58 4.64 9.43 0.47
N ARG A 59 5.36 9.22 -0.64
CA ARG A 59 5.57 7.90 -1.23
C ARG A 59 6.99 7.44 -0.90
N PHE A 60 7.16 6.19 -0.50
CA PHE A 60 8.47 5.65 -0.12
C PHE A 60 8.70 4.26 -0.68
N SER A 61 9.94 3.87 -0.79
CA SER A 61 10.36 2.51 -1.08
C SER A 61 10.68 1.78 0.22
N PHE A 62 10.14 0.58 0.39
CA PHE A 62 10.54 -0.30 1.48
C PHE A 62 12.04 -0.65 1.38
N SER A 63 12.67 -1.05 2.48
CA SER A 63 14.08 -1.42 2.50
C SER A 63 14.38 -2.55 1.51
N GLY A 64 15.54 -2.46 0.85
CA GLY A 64 15.92 -3.36 -0.23
C GLY A 64 15.23 -3.11 -1.58
N ASN A 65 14.35 -2.10 -1.68
CA ASN A 65 13.62 -1.78 -2.90
C ASN A 65 13.98 -0.37 -3.41
N GLY A 66 14.00 -0.19 -4.72
CA GLY A 66 14.30 1.11 -5.34
C GLY A 66 15.65 1.66 -4.90
N ALA A 67 15.68 2.90 -4.37
CA ALA A 67 16.89 3.54 -3.85
C ALA A 67 17.01 3.47 -2.30
N SER A 68 16.14 2.71 -1.63
CA SER A 68 16.29 2.42 -0.21
C SER A 68 17.49 1.51 0.06
N GLU A 69 18.17 1.72 1.19
CA GLU A 69 19.22 0.82 1.67
C GLU A 69 18.65 -0.55 2.06
N GLY A 70 19.52 -1.54 2.23
CA GLY A 70 19.18 -2.93 2.51
C GLY A 70 19.27 -3.83 1.29
N SER A 71 19.01 -5.13 1.48
CA SER A 71 19.01 -6.13 0.40
C SER A 71 17.57 -6.48 0.02
N PHE A 72 17.29 -6.61 -1.27
CA PHE A 72 15.99 -7.11 -1.74
C PHE A 72 15.70 -8.53 -1.21
N GLU A 73 16.73 -9.35 -1.02
CA GLU A 73 16.60 -10.69 -0.45
C GLU A 73 16.05 -10.72 0.98
N ASP A 74 16.19 -9.60 1.72
CA ASP A 74 15.65 -9.44 3.06
C ASP A 74 14.23 -8.86 3.08
N SER A 75 13.71 -8.46 1.91
CA SER A 75 12.34 -7.90 1.79
C SER A 75 11.31 -8.97 2.10
N CYS A 76 10.42 -8.67 3.05
CA CYS A 76 9.29 -9.50 3.41
C CYS A 76 8.22 -8.66 4.14
N ILE A 77 7.00 -9.17 4.26
CA ILE A 77 5.88 -8.43 4.88
C ILE A 77 6.24 -7.98 6.31
N THR A 78 6.83 -8.85 7.11
CA THR A 78 7.16 -8.54 8.50
C THR A 78 8.16 -7.39 8.60
N LYS A 79 9.21 -7.37 7.77
CA LYS A 79 10.18 -6.27 7.72
C LYS A 79 9.54 -4.98 7.21
N GLU A 80 8.70 -5.05 6.18
CA GLU A 80 8.01 -3.88 5.63
C GLU A 80 7.00 -3.25 6.61
N VAL A 81 6.41 -4.04 7.51
CA VAL A 81 5.60 -3.51 8.62
C VAL A 81 6.45 -2.65 9.57
N GLU A 82 7.70 -3.02 9.82
CA GLU A 82 8.65 -2.23 10.63
C GLU A 82 9.09 -0.98 9.88
N ASP A 83 9.42 -1.09 8.59
CA ASP A 83 9.76 0.05 7.74
C ASP A 83 8.64 1.10 7.71
N LEU A 84 7.39 0.66 7.53
CA LEU A 84 6.24 1.55 7.60
C LEU A 84 6.16 2.26 8.97
N GLY A 85 6.49 1.56 10.05
CA GLY A 85 6.58 2.16 11.38
C GLY A 85 7.56 3.32 11.45
N ALA A 86 8.76 3.17 10.88
CA ALA A 86 9.76 4.23 10.85
C ALA A 86 9.29 5.46 10.04
N VAL A 87 8.57 5.24 8.93
CA VAL A 87 7.97 6.34 8.15
C VAL A 87 6.87 7.03 8.95
N ILE A 88 6.02 6.27 9.64
CA ILE A 88 4.95 6.80 10.51
C ILE A 88 5.55 7.66 11.62
N ASP A 89 6.63 7.23 12.27
CA ASP A 89 7.30 7.99 13.33
C ASP A 89 7.66 9.40 12.86
N VAL A 90 8.32 9.51 11.70
CA VAL A 90 8.75 10.79 11.14
C VAL A 90 7.58 11.67 10.73
N VAL A 91 6.52 11.10 10.14
CA VAL A 91 5.33 11.87 9.75
C VAL A 91 4.56 12.33 10.99
N HIS A 92 4.39 11.47 11.98
CA HIS A 92 3.70 11.77 13.23
C HIS A 92 4.38 12.91 14.01
N ASP A 93 5.72 12.96 14.04
CA ASP A 93 6.49 14.01 14.69
C ASP A 93 6.26 15.42 14.10
N THR A 94 5.69 15.49 12.90
CA THR A 94 5.25 16.76 12.30
C THR A 94 3.90 17.26 12.84
N GLY A 95 3.25 16.49 13.72
CA GLY A 95 1.92 16.80 14.27
C GLY A 95 0.77 16.57 13.29
N ARG A 96 1.00 15.77 12.22
CA ARG A 96 -0.02 15.45 11.20
C ARG A 96 -0.68 14.12 11.49
N GLN A 97 -1.94 14.02 11.13
CA GLN A 97 -2.70 12.78 11.09
C GLN A 97 -2.25 11.94 9.89
N ILE A 98 -2.35 10.63 10.00
CA ILE A 98 -1.80 9.72 9.01
C ILE A 98 -2.91 8.90 8.36
N ALA A 99 -2.95 8.94 7.04
CA ALA A 99 -3.63 7.95 6.23
C ALA A 99 -2.57 7.08 5.52
N TYR A 100 -2.76 5.77 5.53
CA TYR A 100 -1.88 4.86 4.79
C TYR A 100 -2.60 4.27 3.59
N VAL A 101 -1.92 4.26 2.46
CA VAL A 101 -2.34 3.62 1.21
C VAL A 101 -1.33 2.54 0.87
N GLY A 102 -1.76 1.29 0.82
CA GLY A 102 -0.92 0.15 0.47
C GLY A 102 -1.40 -0.55 -0.79
N HIS A 103 -0.50 -0.76 -1.75
CA HIS A 103 -0.79 -1.52 -2.96
C HIS A 103 -0.30 -2.97 -2.82
N SER A 104 -1.11 -3.94 -3.27
CA SER A 104 -0.73 -5.35 -3.32
C SER A 104 -0.19 -5.84 -1.95
N MET A 105 1.05 -6.31 -1.86
CA MET A 105 1.70 -6.68 -0.59
C MET A 105 1.71 -5.52 0.43
N GLY A 106 1.87 -4.26 -0.04
CA GLY A 106 1.74 -3.09 0.82
C GLY A 106 0.35 -2.96 1.46
N GLY A 107 -0.69 -3.54 0.87
CA GLY A 107 -2.02 -3.67 1.48
C GLY A 107 -1.98 -4.59 2.70
N ALA A 108 -1.36 -5.77 2.61
CA ALA A 108 -1.17 -6.66 3.76
C ALA A 108 -0.33 -6.02 4.87
N VAL A 109 0.73 -5.29 4.49
CA VAL A 109 1.56 -4.48 5.40
C VAL A 109 0.71 -3.46 6.14
N GLY A 110 -0.15 -2.73 5.41
CA GLY A 110 -1.06 -1.74 5.98
C GLY A 110 -2.03 -2.33 7.00
N VAL A 111 -2.66 -3.47 6.68
CA VAL A 111 -3.55 -4.18 7.59
C VAL A 111 -2.83 -4.58 8.87
N LYS A 112 -1.66 -5.23 8.76
CA LYS A 112 -0.86 -5.64 9.92
C LYS A 112 -0.44 -4.44 10.77
N ARG A 113 -0.03 -3.34 10.14
CA ARG A 113 0.39 -2.14 10.86
C ARG A 113 -0.77 -1.43 11.54
N ALA A 114 -1.92 -1.27 10.88
CA ALA A 114 -3.09 -0.59 11.43
C ALA A 114 -3.69 -1.28 12.66
N VAL A 115 -3.45 -2.58 12.83
CA VAL A 115 -3.91 -3.32 14.03
C VAL A 115 -3.08 -2.99 15.27
N VAL A 116 -1.80 -2.61 15.10
CA VAL A 116 -0.86 -2.40 16.21
C VAL A 116 -0.41 -0.93 16.37
N ASP A 117 -0.82 -0.05 15.46
CA ASP A 117 -0.41 1.36 15.46
C ASP A 117 -1.64 2.28 15.26
N ASP A 118 -2.11 2.86 16.33
CA ASP A 118 -3.28 3.73 16.39
C ASP A 118 -3.05 5.13 15.77
N ARG A 119 -1.83 5.43 15.34
CA ARG A 119 -1.51 6.67 14.60
C ARG A 119 -2.00 6.64 13.16
N ILE A 120 -2.26 5.45 12.60
CA ILE A 120 -2.99 5.34 11.33
C ILE A 120 -4.46 5.64 11.61
N GLU A 121 -5.00 6.66 10.96
CA GLU A 121 -6.39 7.10 11.16
C GLU A 121 -7.30 6.80 9.96
N LEU A 122 -6.73 6.40 8.85
CA LEU A 122 -7.41 5.91 7.64
C LEU A 122 -6.55 4.87 6.96
N LEU A 123 -7.14 3.74 6.59
CA LEU A 123 -6.51 2.70 5.79
C LEU A 123 -7.10 2.68 4.39
N VAL A 124 -6.23 2.53 3.39
CA VAL A 124 -6.62 2.29 2.00
C VAL A 124 -5.83 1.11 1.46
N SER A 125 -6.53 0.12 0.92
CA SER A 125 -5.93 -1.02 0.22
C SER A 125 -6.22 -0.92 -1.27
N LEU A 126 -5.18 -0.86 -2.10
CA LEU A 126 -5.29 -0.87 -3.56
C LEU A 126 -4.87 -2.26 -4.05
N ALA A 127 -5.79 -3.02 -4.62
CA ALA A 127 -5.55 -4.40 -5.06
C ALA A 127 -4.79 -5.20 -3.97
N GLY A 128 -5.22 -5.06 -2.71
CA GLY A 128 -4.47 -5.52 -1.54
C GLY A 128 -4.37 -7.04 -1.48
N MET A 129 -3.15 -7.56 -1.33
CA MET A 129 -2.89 -8.98 -1.10
C MET A 129 -3.44 -9.40 0.27
N VAL A 130 -4.20 -10.47 0.32
CA VAL A 130 -4.86 -10.97 1.55
C VAL A 130 -4.36 -12.36 1.92
N HIS A 131 -4.32 -13.29 0.97
CA HIS A 131 -3.86 -14.66 1.16
C HIS A 131 -2.40 -14.80 0.75
N THR A 132 -1.49 -14.35 1.61
CA THR A 132 -0.05 -14.24 1.31
C THR A 132 0.59 -15.58 0.96
N LYS A 133 0.26 -16.66 1.68
CA LYS A 133 0.72 -18.01 1.39
C LYS A 133 0.27 -18.47 0.00
N LYS A 134 -1.03 -18.31 -0.30
CA LYS A 134 -1.59 -18.68 -1.60
C LYS A 134 -0.95 -17.91 -2.74
N PHE A 135 -0.73 -16.61 -2.53
CA PHE A 135 -0.03 -15.75 -3.49
C PHE A 135 1.37 -16.31 -3.80
N ALA A 136 2.18 -16.59 -2.77
CA ALA A 136 3.52 -17.14 -2.96
C ALA A 136 3.49 -18.51 -3.67
N GLU A 137 2.52 -19.36 -3.36
CA GLU A 137 2.35 -20.67 -4.02
C GLU A 137 1.93 -20.53 -5.50
N VAL A 138 1.05 -19.59 -5.83
CA VAL A 138 0.56 -19.39 -7.21
C VAL A 138 1.62 -18.72 -8.07
N GLU A 139 2.19 -17.61 -7.59
CA GLU A 139 3.10 -16.80 -8.38
C GLU A 139 4.52 -17.40 -8.45
N PHE A 140 4.99 -17.99 -7.37
CA PHE A 140 6.39 -18.42 -7.23
C PHE A 140 6.57 -19.91 -6.93
N GLY A 141 5.51 -20.69 -6.83
CA GLY A 141 5.59 -22.11 -6.46
C GLY A 141 6.35 -23.01 -7.45
N LYS A 142 6.69 -22.51 -8.64
CA LYS A 142 7.54 -23.20 -9.62
C LYS A 142 9.02 -22.84 -9.49
N GLU A 143 9.33 -21.79 -8.76
CA GLU A 143 10.68 -21.31 -8.54
C GLU A 143 11.30 -21.97 -7.31
N THR A 144 12.62 -22.13 -7.30
CA THR A 144 13.35 -22.61 -6.13
C THR A 144 13.84 -21.41 -5.31
N PRO A 145 13.36 -21.22 -4.08
CA PRO A 145 13.86 -20.13 -3.24
C PRO A 145 15.37 -20.21 -3.02
N GLY A 146 16.06 -19.08 -3.18
CA GLY A 146 17.52 -18.97 -3.13
C GLY A 146 18.23 -19.19 -4.46
N GLU A 147 17.54 -19.68 -5.50
CA GLU A 147 18.09 -19.91 -6.83
C GLU A 147 17.27 -19.22 -7.94
N GLY A 148 15.95 -19.10 -7.75
CA GLY A 148 15.02 -18.51 -8.71
C GLY A 148 14.84 -17.01 -8.54
N PHE A 149 14.07 -16.43 -9.47
CA PHE A 149 13.78 -15.01 -9.50
C PHE A 149 12.27 -14.77 -9.61
N MET A 150 11.76 -13.75 -8.92
CA MET A 150 10.35 -13.35 -9.00
C MET A 150 10.04 -12.90 -10.44
N TRP A 151 9.07 -13.55 -11.07
CA TRP A 151 8.65 -13.33 -12.47
C TRP A 151 9.82 -13.26 -13.47
N GLY A 152 10.89 -14.02 -13.22
CA GLY A 152 12.06 -14.06 -14.09
C GLY A 152 12.93 -12.78 -14.09
N ASN A 153 12.67 -11.84 -13.17
CA ASN A 153 13.47 -10.62 -13.05
C ASN A 153 14.73 -10.87 -12.23
N ASN A 154 15.89 -10.84 -12.88
CA ASN A 154 17.19 -11.08 -12.25
C ASN A 154 17.57 -10.08 -11.13
N GLU A 155 16.89 -8.94 -11.04
CA GLU A 155 17.07 -7.96 -9.97
C GLU A 155 16.23 -8.30 -8.73
N CYS A 156 15.32 -9.27 -8.85
CA CYS A 156 14.38 -9.67 -7.80
C CYS A 156 14.54 -11.15 -7.46
N PRO A 157 15.63 -11.56 -6.77
CA PRO A 157 15.80 -12.94 -6.36
C PRO A 157 14.70 -13.39 -5.39
N LEU A 158 14.16 -14.59 -5.60
CA LEU A 158 13.20 -15.20 -4.71
C LEU A 158 13.94 -15.75 -3.48
N SER A 159 13.91 -15.04 -2.37
CA SER A 159 14.59 -15.49 -1.15
C SER A 159 13.78 -16.52 -0.36
N GLN A 160 14.49 -17.35 0.41
CA GLN A 160 13.88 -18.29 1.33
C GLN A 160 13.10 -17.55 2.43
N SER A 161 13.65 -16.44 2.94
CA SER A 161 13.03 -15.61 3.98
C SER A 161 11.70 -15.02 3.53
N PHE A 162 11.60 -14.57 2.27
CA PHE A 162 10.33 -14.10 1.71
C PHE A 162 9.25 -15.20 1.73
N VAL A 163 9.58 -16.39 1.21
CA VAL A 163 8.62 -17.50 1.14
C VAL A 163 8.20 -17.97 2.54
N GLU A 164 9.15 -18.04 3.48
CA GLU A 164 8.86 -18.40 4.88
C GLU A 164 7.97 -17.38 5.56
N ASP A 165 8.19 -16.08 5.36
CA ASP A 165 7.37 -15.02 5.92
C ASP A 165 5.95 -15.05 5.32
N MET A 166 5.83 -15.20 3.99
CA MET A 166 4.54 -15.33 3.30
C MET A 166 3.73 -16.51 3.84
N ASN A 167 4.40 -17.65 4.10
CA ASN A 167 3.78 -18.83 4.68
C ASN A 167 3.39 -18.63 6.15
N THR A 168 4.21 -17.90 6.92
CA THR A 168 3.98 -17.62 8.35
C THR A 168 2.82 -16.66 8.54
N VAL A 169 2.75 -15.61 7.73
CA VAL A 169 1.60 -14.68 7.69
C VAL A 169 0.35 -15.42 7.23
N GLY A 170 0.47 -16.21 6.16
CA GLY A 170 -0.57 -17.08 5.61
C GLY A 170 -1.76 -16.32 5.05
N THR A 171 -2.43 -15.52 5.88
CA THR A 171 -3.53 -14.64 5.50
C THR A 171 -3.70 -13.51 6.51
N VAL A 172 -4.17 -12.35 6.03
CA VAL A 172 -4.53 -11.20 6.88
C VAL A 172 -6.04 -11.06 7.12
N VAL A 173 -6.87 -11.98 6.59
CA VAL A 173 -8.34 -11.95 6.78
C VAL A 173 -8.72 -11.83 8.24
N GLY A 174 -8.14 -12.65 9.11
CA GLY A 174 -8.46 -12.66 10.55
C GLY A 174 -8.14 -11.35 11.27
N LEU A 175 -7.39 -10.44 10.65
CA LEU A 175 -7.06 -9.12 11.21
C LEU A 175 -8.10 -8.05 10.85
N ALA A 176 -8.95 -8.27 9.84
CA ALA A 176 -9.90 -7.27 9.34
C ALA A 176 -10.80 -6.71 10.43
N ALA A 177 -11.37 -7.56 11.29
CA ALA A 177 -12.21 -7.15 12.42
C ALA A 177 -11.45 -6.40 13.53
N SER A 178 -10.11 -6.42 13.50
CA SER A 178 -9.26 -5.68 14.44
C SER A 178 -8.84 -4.31 13.93
N VAL A 179 -9.02 -4.02 12.65
CA VAL A 179 -8.84 -2.67 12.07
C VAL A 179 -9.99 -1.78 12.56
N LYS A 180 -9.66 -0.70 13.28
CA LYS A 180 -10.63 0.18 13.95
C LYS A 180 -10.82 1.54 13.26
N VAL A 181 -10.16 1.74 12.14
CA VAL A 181 -10.19 2.98 11.39
C VAL A 181 -11.03 2.84 10.13
N PRO A 182 -11.54 3.93 9.55
CA PRO A 182 -12.17 3.89 8.25
C PRO A 182 -11.29 3.16 7.23
N TRP A 183 -11.90 2.31 6.41
CA TRP A 183 -11.16 1.51 5.44
C TRP A 183 -11.77 1.58 4.04
N LEU A 184 -10.99 2.11 3.10
CA LEU A 184 -11.32 2.10 1.68
C LEU A 184 -10.54 0.95 1.01
N LEU A 185 -11.27 0.02 0.39
CA LEU A 185 -10.71 -1.01 -0.48
C LEU A 185 -10.98 -0.61 -1.93
N VAL A 186 -9.98 -0.64 -2.77
CA VAL A 186 -10.08 -0.36 -4.21
C VAL A 186 -9.51 -1.54 -4.96
N HIS A 187 -10.24 -2.08 -5.94
CA HIS A 187 -9.78 -3.27 -6.67
C HIS A 187 -10.29 -3.27 -8.11
N GLY A 188 -9.45 -3.68 -9.05
CA GLY A 188 -9.82 -3.89 -10.44
C GLY A 188 -10.57 -5.21 -10.62
N THR A 189 -11.63 -5.22 -11.44
CA THR A 189 -12.41 -6.45 -11.66
C THR A 189 -11.72 -7.44 -12.60
N ALA A 190 -10.68 -7.00 -13.31
CA ALA A 190 -9.86 -7.82 -14.21
C ALA A 190 -8.44 -8.08 -13.65
N ASP A 191 -8.25 -7.91 -12.33
CA ASP A 191 -6.98 -8.20 -11.67
C ASP A 191 -6.66 -9.70 -11.76
N ASP A 192 -5.60 -10.04 -12.45
CA ASP A 192 -5.12 -11.41 -12.69
C ASP A 192 -3.97 -11.84 -11.76
N VAL A 193 -3.51 -10.93 -10.89
CA VAL A 193 -2.43 -11.14 -9.91
C VAL A 193 -3.00 -11.40 -8.52
N VAL A 194 -3.87 -10.51 -8.04
CA VAL A 194 -4.61 -10.67 -6.78
C VAL A 194 -6.11 -10.66 -7.10
N PRO A 195 -6.81 -11.80 -6.96
CA PRO A 195 -8.23 -11.86 -7.28
C PRO A 195 -9.07 -10.87 -6.46
N ILE A 196 -10.00 -10.17 -7.10
CA ILE A 196 -10.89 -9.19 -6.43
C ILE A 196 -11.68 -9.80 -5.26
N GLU A 197 -11.91 -11.12 -5.29
CA GLU A 197 -12.56 -11.87 -4.22
C GLU A 197 -11.84 -11.69 -2.87
N GLU A 198 -10.53 -11.48 -2.90
CA GLU A 198 -9.75 -11.22 -1.68
C GLU A 198 -10.16 -9.88 -1.03
N SER A 199 -10.36 -8.82 -1.81
CA SER A 199 -10.89 -7.55 -1.30
C SER A 199 -12.35 -7.66 -0.84
N ARG A 200 -13.16 -8.44 -1.52
CA ARG A 200 -14.55 -8.70 -1.11
C ARG A 200 -14.61 -9.43 0.23
N GLU A 201 -13.76 -10.46 0.41
CA GLU A 201 -13.66 -11.20 1.69
C GLU A 201 -13.22 -10.28 2.83
N MET A 202 -12.21 -9.43 2.60
CA MET A 202 -11.76 -8.44 3.59
C MET A 202 -12.88 -7.46 3.93
N PHE A 203 -13.60 -6.97 2.92
CA PHE A 203 -14.71 -6.05 3.11
C PHE A 203 -15.80 -6.66 3.97
N GLU A 204 -16.14 -7.93 3.79
CA GLU A 204 -17.15 -8.61 4.61
C GLU A 204 -16.77 -8.62 6.10
N GLN A 205 -15.47 -8.81 6.41
CA GLN A 205 -14.95 -8.92 7.77
C GLN A 205 -14.59 -7.57 8.42
N ALA A 206 -14.39 -6.53 7.63
CA ALA A 206 -13.99 -5.21 8.12
C ALA A 206 -15.10 -4.51 8.92
N ASN A 207 -14.70 -3.67 9.88
CA ASN A 207 -15.61 -2.82 10.63
C ASN A 207 -16.08 -1.61 9.81
N GLU A 208 -17.23 -1.06 10.16
CA GLU A 208 -17.66 0.26 9.70
C GLU A 208 -16.82 1.39 10.34
N PRO A 209 -16.57 2.52 9.66
CA PRO A 209 -16.97 2.79 8.28
C PRO A 209 -16.02 2.13 7.28
N LYS A 210 -16.57 1.48 6.26
CA LYS A 210 -15.83 0.83 5.18
C LYS A 210 -16.44 1.10 3.83
N GLU A 211 -15.64 1.08 2.78
CA GLU A 211 -16.08 1.20 1.39
C GLU A 211 -15.29 0.22 0.51
N LEU A 212 -15.97 -0.44 -0.41
CA LEU A 212 -15.33 -1.19 -1.51
C LEU A 212 -15.63 -0.49 -2.82
N TYR A 213 -14.58 -0.03 -3.50
CA TYR A 213 -14.66 0.56 -4.82
C TYR A 213 -14.07 -0.40 -5.85
N GLU A 214 -14.95 -1.05 -6.61
CA GLU A 214 -14.58 -1.92 -7.71
C GLU A 214 -14.40 -1.10 -8.98
N ILE A 215 -13.26 -1.25 -9.65
CA ILE A 215 -12.95 -0.58 -10.93
C ILE A 215 -13.24 -1.57 -12.05
N PRO A 216 -14.30 -1.34 -12.86
CA PRO A 216 -14.60 -2.21 -13.98
C PRO A 216 -13.41 -2.32 -14.94
N ASP A 217 -13.07 -3.55 -15.32
CA ASP A 217 -11.97 -3.89 -16.25
C ASP A 217 -10.57 -3.39 -15.82
N GLY A 218 -10.43 -2.88 -14.60
CA GLY A 218 -9.13 -2.51 -14.03
C GLY A 218 -8.30 -3.74 -13.74
N ASP A 219 -7.01 -3.68 -14.05
CA ASP A 219 -6.01 -4.70 -13.73
C ASP A 219 -5.37 -4.48 -12.34
N HIS A 220 -4.29 -5.20 -12.05
CA HIS A 220 -3.60 -5.15 -10.76
C HIS A 220 -2.94 -3.80 -10.44
N VAL A 221 -2.41 -3.11 -11.44
CA VAL A 221 -1.63 -1.87 -11.27
C VAL A 221 -2.37 -0.63 -11.75
N PHE A 222 -3.56 -0.81 -12.35
CA PHE A 222 -4.33 0.27 -12.95
C PHE A 222 -3.49 1.08 -13.95
N ASP A 223 -2.53 0.43 -14.67
CA ASP A 223 -1.54 1.10 -15.50
C ASP A 223 -1.64 0.69 -16.97
N PRO A 224 -2.08 1.60 -17.87
CA PRO A 224 -2.19 1.31 -19.29
C PRO A 224 -0.84 1.16 -20.01
N GLU A 225 0.29 1.58 -19.41
CA GLU A 225 1.60 1.45 -20.04
C GLU A 225 2.23 0.07 -19.81
N GLU A 226 1.92 -0.58 -18.71
CA GLU A 226 2.37 -1.96 -18.44
C GLU A 226 1.50 -3.00 -19.14
N ASN A 227 0.24 -2.67 -19.45
CA ASN A 227 -0.66 -3.52 -20.20
C ASN A 227 -1.21 -2.77 -21.43
N PRO A 228 -0.78 -3.08 -22.69
CA PRO A 228 -1.26 -2.41 -23.90
C PRO A 228 -2.77 -2.54 -24.14
N ASP A 229 -3.42 -3.51 -23.51
CA ASP A 229 -4.88 -3.71 -23.53
C ASP A 229 -5.59 -3.00 -22.36
N ALA A 230 -4.83 -2.28 -21.52
CA ALA A 230 -5.34 -1.56 -20.38
C ALA A 230 -6.09 -0.29 -20.75
N LEU A 231 -6.69 0.33 -19.72
CA LEU A 231 -7.51 1.50 -19.82
C LEU A 231 -6.80 2.66 -20.55
N PRO A 232 -7.51 3.44 -21.39
CA PRO A 232 -6.96 4.65 -21.99
C PRO A 232 -6.40 5.59 -20.91
N LYS A 233 -5.32 6.31 -21.24
CA LYS A 233 -4.64 7.23 -20.30
C LYS A 233 -5.58 8.18 -19.56
N GLU A 234 -6.61 8.66 -20.23
CA GLU A 234 -7.62 9.55 -19.66
C GLU A 234 -8.45 8.87 -18.56
N GLU A 235 -8.78 7.58 -18.75
CA GLU A 235 -9.49 6.78 -17.76
C GLU A 235 -8.60 6.46 -16.57
N TYR A 236 -7.34 6.11 -16.79
CA TYR A 236 -6.32 5.92 -15.78
C TYR A 236 -6.18 7.16 -14.86
N GLU A 237 -6.02 8.36 -15.46
CA GLU A 237 -5.96 9.60 -14.67
C GLU A 237 -7.28 9.88 -13.92
N ALA A 238 -8.44 9.51 -14.48
CA ALA A 238 -9.73 9.66 -13.84
C ALA A 238 -9.87 8.74 -12.62
N ILE A 239 -9.41 7.49 -12.72
CA ILE A 239 -9.38 6.53 -11.60
C ILE A 239 -8.59 7.10 -10.42
N HIS A 240 -7.38 7.62 -10.65
CA HIS A 240 -6.54 8.17 -9.60
C HIS A 240 -7.15 9.40 -8.93
N LYS A 241 -7.85 10.25 -9.72
CA LYS A 241 -8.63 11.38 -9.17
C LYS A 241 -9.81 10.90 -8.33
N GLU A 242 -10.49 9.85 -8.77
CA GLU A 242 -11.61 9.27 -8.02
C GLU A 242 -11.12 8.64 -6.70
N ILE A 243 -10.02 7.88 -6.72
CA ILE A 243 -9.40 7.35 -5.50
C ILE A 243 -9.05 8.50 -4.55
N ALA A 244 -8.41 9.58 -5.03
CA ALA A 244 -8.07 10.73 -4.21
C ALA A 244 -9.34 11.41 -3.63
N THR A 245 -10.41 11.49 -4.40
CA THR A 245 -11.71 12.04 -3.96
C THR A 245 -12.33 11.19 -2.86
N ARG A 246 -12.27 9.86 -2.99
CA ARG A 246 -12.79 8.90 -1.98
C ARG A 246 -11.97 8.95 -0.70
N VAL A 247 -10.66 9.01 -0.78
CA VAL A 247 -9.78 9.24 0.38
C VAL A 247 -10.18 10.51 1.13
N LEU A 248 -10.49 11.59 0.41
CA LEU A 248 -10.94 12.85 1.00
C LEU A 248 -12.33 12.74 1.63
N SER A 249 -13.29 12.04 0.99
CA SER A 249 -14.64 11.89 1.52
C SER A 249 -14.70 11.02 2.77
N THR A 250 -13.99 9.91 2.77
CA THR A 250 -13.87 9.02 3.93
C THR A 250 -13.31 9.76 5.14
N ASN A 251 -12.37 10.67 4.91
CA ASN A 251 -11.87 11.56 5.95
C ASN A 251 -12.92 12.53 6.48
N LYS A 252 -13.72 13.16 5.62
CA LYS A 252 -14.71 14.18 6.03
C LYS A 252 -15.80 13.60 6.92
N GLU A 253 -16.24 12.37 6.70
CA GLU A 253 -17.25 11.72 7.52
C GLU A 253 -16.74 11.46 8.94
N LYS A 254 -15.50 11.02 9.09
CA LYS A 254 -14.85 10.86 10.41
C LYS A 254 -14.75 12.18 11.19
N TRP A 255 -14.45 13.30 10.49
CA TRP A 255 -14.31 14.62 11.13
C TRP A 255 -15.60 15.16 11.71
N ASN A 256 -16.74 14.83 11.11
CA ASN A 256 -18.05 15.30 11.59
C ASN A 256 -18.53 14.52 12.83
N THR A 257 -17.91 13.43 13.20
CA THR A 257 -18.32 12.54 14.30
C THR A 257 -17.46 12.68 15.55
N ILE A 258 -16.32 13.40 15.48
CA ILE A 258 -15.47 13.65 16.67
C ILE A 258 -16.03 14.85 17.42
N PRO A 259 -16.45 14.72 18.70
CA PRO A 259 -16.83 15.87 19.53
C PRO A 259 -15.63 16.82 19.66
N ARG A 260 -15.80 18.05 19.21
CA ARG A 260 -14.82 19.12 19.48
C ARG A 260 -14.92 19.45 20.97
N THR A 261 -14.02 18.89 21.76
CA THR A 261 -13.81 19.29 23.17
C THR A 261 -12.88 20.49 23.23
#